data_4b57782882a8510844e8e63b1c71dc97
#
_entry.id   4b57782882a8510844e8e63b1c71dc97
#
_cell.length_a   1.000
_cell.length_b   1.000
_cell.length_c   1.000
_cell.angle_alpha   90.00
_cell.angle_beta   90.00
_cell.angle_gamma   90.00
#
_symmetry.space_group_name_H-M   'P 1'
#
loop_
_entity.id
_entity.type
_entity.pdbx_description
1 polymer ?
#
loop_
_entity_poly.entity_id
_entity_poly.type
_entity_poly.pdbx_seq_one_letter_code
_entity_poly.pdbx_strand_id
1 'polypeptide(L)'
;MHADEDPPIKSTATSLDVVETVHELGGATLPEITEHFQKPKSTVHDHLKTLTDAGYLVTDGRTFRVSIKFLNLGGYARSRKKLFQVAESELRQLATDTGEHANLMTEEDGRGIFLYKLKGTQSVQLDTYEGMVVDLHTTAMGKAIIAEYPEERRDAIVAEHGLDPVTENTVTDREELEAQLAEIRERGYAIDNEERVEGVRCIAAPITTSEGVVG
;
A
#
# COMPACT_ATOMS: atom_id res chain seq x y z
N MET A 1 -6.03 9.55 -4.41
CA MET A 1 -6.88 10.79 -4.32
C MET A 1 -7.77 10.79 -5.53
N HIS A 2 -9.10 10.97 -5.40
CA HIS A 2 -10.03 10.96 -6.52
C HIS A 2 -9.58 11.94 -7.61
N ALA A 3 -9.34 11.43 -8.81
CA ALA A 3 -8.60 12.12 -9.88
C ALA A 3 -9.31 13.33 -10.54
N ASP A 4 -10.56 13.65 -10.17
CA ASP A 4 -11.39 14.62 -10.94
C ASP A 4 -11.98 15.80 -10.14
N GLU A 5 -11.76 15.92 -8.84
CA GLU A 5 -12.22 17.08 -8.08
C GLU A 5 -11.07 17.85 -7.43
N ASP A 6 -10.97 19.15 -7.77
CA ASP A 6 -10.06 20.09 -7.11
C ASP A 6 -10.34 20.04 -5.57
N PRO A 7 -9.34 19.75 -4.73
CA PRO A 7 -9.57 19.64 -3.30
C PRO A 7 -10.07 20.96 -2.73
N PRO A 8 -11.08 20.95 -1.83
CA PRO A 8 -11.64 22.18 -1.26
C PRO A 8 -10.59 23.09 -0.63
N ILE A 9 -9.51 22.50 -0.06
CA ILE A 9 -8.40 23.23 0.53
C ILE A 9 -7.09 22.79 -0.12
N LYS A 10 -6.73 23.46 -1.22
CA LYS A 10 -5.53 23.15 -2.02
C LYS A 10 -4.22 23.17 -1.22
N SER A 11 -4.10 24.04 -0.21
CA SER A 11 -2.90 24.07 0.63
C SER A 11 -2.73 22.83 1.49
N THR A 12 -3.83 22.24 1.98
CA THR A 12 -3.77 20.99 2.75
C THR A 12 -3.35 19.83 1.86
N ALA A 13 -3.95 19.70 0.67
CA ALA A 13 -3.54 18.70 -0.31
C ALA A 13 -2.06 18.82 -0.65
N THR A 14 -1.59 20.04 -0.98
CA THR A 14 -0.16 20.27 -1.24
C THR A 14 0.74 19.86 -0.05
N SER A 15 0.30 20.08 1.20
CA SER A 15 1.10 19.63 2.36
C SER A 15 1.21 18.11 2.44
N LEU A 16 0.13 17.39 2.11
CA LEU A 16 0.14 15.93 2.06
C LEU A 16 1.01 15.43 0.90
N ASP A 17 0.86 16.01 -0.29
CA ASP A 17 1.69 15.69 -1.46
C ASP A 17 3.19 15.89 -1.14
N VAL A 18 3.55 16.93 -0.38
CA VAL A 18 4.93 17.15 0.07
C VAL A 18 5.42 16.03 0.99
N VAL A 19 4.57 15.53 1.89
CA VAL A 19 4.95 14.41 2.76
C VAL A 19 5.16 13.14 1.94
N GLU A 20 4.25 12.85 1.00
CA GLU A 20 4.34 11.69 0.12
C GLU A 20 5.60 11.75 -0.75
N THR A 21 5.89 12.90 -1.38
CA THR A 21 7.12 13.09 -2.16
C THR A 21 8.39 12.86 -1.33
N VAL A 22 8.43 13.38 -0.08
CA VAL A 22 9.56 13.13 0.82
C VAL A 22 9.69 11.65 1.18
N HIS A 23 8.58 10.94 1.31
CA HIS A 23 8.57 9.49 1.55
C HIS A 23 9.09 8.72 0.34
N GLU A 24 8.56 8.98 -0.86
CA GLU A 24 8.96 8.32 -2.12
C GLU A 24 10.45 8.48 -2.43
N LEU A 25 11.00 9.68 -2.16
CA LEU A 25 12.42 9.96 -2.33
C LEU A 25 13.32 9.39 -1.22
N GLY A 26 12.74 8.74 -0.19
CA GLY A 26 13.50 8.23 0.96
C GLY A 26 14.17 9.34 1.79
N GLY A 27 13.68 10.58 1.66
CA GLY A 27 14.24 11.81 2.17
C GLY A 27 14.91 12.62 1.08
N ALA A 28 14.69 13.94 1.10
CA ALA A 28 15.14 14.84 0.03
C ALA A 28 15.42 16.26 0.52
N THR A 29 16.19 17.01 -0.26
CA THR A 29 16.46 18.43 -0.06
C THR A 29 15.35 19.31 -0.66
N LEU A 30 15.25 20.57 -0.24
CA LEU A 30 14.28 21.50 -0.82
C LEU A 30 14.36 21.60 -2.36
N PRO A 31 15.53 21.64 -3.03
CA PRO A 31 15.57 21.62 -4.49
C PRO A 31 14.96 20.37 -5.09
N GLU A 32 15.35 19.18 -4.62
CA GLU A 32 14.84 17.90 -5.11
C GLU A 32 13.32 17.79 -4.95
N ILE A 33 12.77 18.17 -3.79
CA ILE A 33 11.32 18.19 -3.58
C ILE A 33 10.64 19.19 -4.53
N THR A 34 11.23 20.38 -4.73
CA THR A 34 10.65 21.44 -5.57
C THR A 34 10.51 21.00 -7.04
N GLU A 35 11.40 20.12 -7.53
CA GLU A 35 11.35 19.58 -8.91
C GLU A 35 10.08 18.78 -9.18
N HIS A 36 9.47 18.20 -8.14
CA HIS A 36 8.20 17.43 -8.25
C HIS A 36 6.94 18.32 -8.23
N PHE A 37 7.10 19.63 -7.98
CA PHE A 37 5.98 20.54 -7.85
C PHE A 37 6.01 21.64 -8.91
N GLN A 38 4.91 21.88 -9.60
CA GLN A 38 4.72 23.07 -10.43
C GLN A 38 4.37 24.30 -9.59
N LYS A 39 5.16 24.55 -8.51
CA LYS A 39 4.93 25.63 -7.55
C LYS A 39 6.23 26.40 -7.28
N PRO A 40 6.14 27.68 -6.91
CA PRO A 40 7.32 28.45 -6.49
C PRO A 40 8.05 27.77 -5.32
N LYS A 41 9.38 27.80 -5.36
CA LYS A 41 10.25 27.24 -4.30
C LYS A 41 9.90 27.78 -2.90
N SER A 42 9.50 29.04 -2.80
CA SER A 42 9.05 29.65 -1.54
C SER A 42 7.80 28.96 -0.99
N THR A 43 6.85 28.62 -1.85
CA THR A 43 5.64 27.89 -1.43
C THR A 43 5.97 26.51 -0.90
N VAL A 44 6.81 25.74 -1.60
CA VAL A 44 7.25 24.40 -1.14
C VAL A 44 8.01 24.52 0.19
N HIS A 45 8.88 25.54 0.33
CA HIS A 45 9.59 25.82 1.58
C HIS A 45 8.63 26.09 2.74
N ASP A 46 7.56 26.84 2.53
CA ASP A 46 6.59 27.16 3.59
C ASP A 46 5.80 25.91 4.05
N HIS A 47 5.47 25.01 3.12
CA HIS A 47 4.89 23.71 3.47
C HIS A 47 5.87 22.85 4.28
N LEU A 48 7.13 22.72 3.83
CA LEU A 48 8.17 21.97 4.54
C LEU A 48 8.40 22.52 5.94
N LYS A 49 8.47 23.85 6.08
CA LYS A 49 8.62 24.51 7.38
C LYS A 49 7.43 24.20 8.29
N THR A 50 6.21 24.38 7.79
CA THR A 50 4.97 24.11 8.56
C THR A 50 4.91 22.65 9.03
N LEU A 51 5.20 21.70 8.14
CA LEU A 51 5.20 20.26 8.45
C LEU A 51 6.29 19.91 9.47
N THR A 52 7.45 20.56 9.39
CA THR A 52 8.55 20.37 10.35
C THR A 52 8.18 20.97 11.71
N ASP A 53 7.66 22.20 11.75
CA ASP A 53 7.22 22.85 12.99
C ASP A 53 6.08 22.06 13.67
N ALA A 54 5.19 21.42 12.88
CA ALA A 54 4.15 20.53 13.36
C ALA A 54 4.66 19.12 13.73
N GLY A 55 5.91 18.78 13.43
CA GLY A 55 6.55 17.51 13.74
C GLY A 55 6.17 16.34 12.82
N TYR A 56 5.61 16.61 11.65
CA TYR A 56 5.33 15.61 10.61
C TYR A 56 6.53 15.33 9.70
N LEU A 57 7.43 16.28 9.57
CA LEU A 57 8.75 16.08 8.97
C LEU A 57 9.84 16.35 10.02
N VAL A 58 11.01 15.78 9.79
CA VAL A 58 12.25 16.09 10.53
C VAL A 58 13.31 16.52 9.53
N THR A 59 14.26 17.35 9.97
CA THR A 59 15.35 17.81 9.12
C THR A 59 16.65 17.89 9.90
N ASP A 60 17.78 17.60 9.22
CA ASP A 60 19.13 17.88 9.70
C ASP A 60 19.68 19.24 9.22
N GLY A 61 18.78 20.10 8.69
CA GLY A 61 19.08 21.41 8.12
C GLY A 61 19.27 21.40 6.60
N ARG A 62 19.37 20.24 5.96
CA ARG A 62 19.49 20.10 4.49
C ARG A 62 18.46 19.13 3.93
N THR A 63 18.35 17.95 4.52
CA THR A 63 17.48 16.87 4.05
C THR A 63 16.26 16.77 4.95
N PHE A 64 15.08 16.76 4.34
CA PHE A 64 13.80 16.47 5.01
C PHE A 64 13.51 14.99 4.95
N ARG A 65 12.93 14.44 6.03
CA ARG A 65 12.49 13.04 6.13
C ARG A 65 11.15 12.97 6.83
N VAL A 66 10.39 11.94 6.51
CA VAL A 66 9.11 11.65 7.20
C VAL A 66 9.39 11.37 8.68
N SER A 67 8.63 12.00 9.55
CA SER A 67 8.77 11.80 11.00
C SER A 67 8.14 10.48 11.45
N ILE A 68 8.77 9.81 12.42
CA ILE A 68 8.19 8.63 13.11
C ILE A 68 6.87 8.94 13.83
N LYS A 69 6.47 10.20 13.94
CA LYS A 69 5.16 10.62 14.47
C LYS A 69 3.99 9.97 13.71
N PHE A 70 4.15 9.69 12.40
CA PHE A 70 3.15 8.99 11.61
C PHE A 70 2.85 7.58 12.14
N LEU A 71 3.81 6.91 12.78
CA LEU A 71 3.60 5.60 13.41
C LEU A 71 2.54 5.68 14.52
N ASN A 72 2.42 6.81 15.25
CA ASN A 72 1.38 6.98 16.26
C ASN A 72 -0.01 6.96 15.63
N LEU A 73 -0.21 7.66 14.52
CA LEU A 73 -1.49 7.72 13.81
C LEU A 73 -1.81 6.40 13.11
N GLY A 74 -0.86 5.88 12.33
CA GLY A 74 -1.01 4.60 11.62
C GLY A 74 -1.17 3.42 12.57
N GLY A 75 -0.39 3.36 13.65
CA GLY A 75 -0.52 2.34 14.67
C GLY A 75 -1.88 2.36 15.37
N TYR A 76 -2.40 3.56 15.68
CA TYR A 76 -3.76 3.70 16.20
C TYR A 76 -4.80 3.21 15.19
N ALA A 77 -4.75 3.66 13.94
CA ALA A 77 -5.69 3.24 12.89
C ALA A 77 -5.68 1.71 12.73
N ARG A 78 -4.50 1.10 12.61
CA ARG A 78 -4.31 -0.35 12.51
C ARG A 78 -4.89 -1.09 13.72
N SER A 79 -4.65 -0.60 14.93
CA SER A 79 -5.13 -1.24 16.17
C SER A 79 -6.66 -1.29 16.28
N ARG A 80 -7.38 -0.44 15.54
CA ARG A 80 -8.85 -0.43 15.47
C ARG A 80 -9.43 -1.46 14.51
N LYS A 81 -8.63 -1.99 13.59
CA LYS A 81 -9.09 -3.03 12.65
C LYS A 81 -9.29 -4.36 13.40
N LYS A 82 -10.51 -4.91 13.39
CA LYS A 82 -10.82 -6.18 14.03
C LYS A 82 -9.94 -7.32 13.48
N LEU A 83 -9.74 -7.32 12.18
CA LEU A 83 -8.89 -8.28 11.49
C LEU A 83 -7.48 -8.32 12.09
N PHE A 84 -6.86 -7.14 12.31
CA PHE A 84 -5.55 -7.03 12.93
C PHE A 84 -5.51 -7.63 14.34
N GLN A 85 -6.58 -7.38 15.14
CA GLN A 85 -6.65 -7.85 16.53
C GLN A 85 -6.70 -9.37 16.67
N VAL A 86 -7.30 -10.07 15.69
CA VAL A 86 -7.54 -11.52 15.77
C VAL A 86 -6.56 -12.37 14.97
N ALA A 87 -5.86 -11.79 13.99
CA ALA A 87 -5.04 -12.55 13.05
C ALA A 87 -3.63 -12.89 13.57
N GLU A 88 -3.14 -12.22 14.61
CA GLU A 88 -1.73 -12.32 15.02
C GLU A 88 -1.30 -13.76 15.34
N SER A 89 -2.11 -14.50 16.11
CA SER A 89 -1.80 -15.87 16.49
C SER A 89 -1.69 -16.80 15.29
N GLU A 90 -2.64 -16.69 14.36
CA GLU A 90 -2.68 -17.52 13.16
C GLU A 90 -1.51 -17.22 12.22
N LEU A 91 -1.17 -15.95 12.05
CA LEU A 91 -0.01 -15.54 11.26
C LEU A 91 1.31 -16.03 11.87
N ARG A 92 1.46 -15.98 13.20
CA ARG A 92 2.64 -16.53 13.89
C ARG A 92 2.77 -18.03 13.66
N GLN A 93 1.65 -18.74 13.77
CA GLN A 93 1.63 -20.18 13.52
C GLN A 93 2.02 -20.46 12.06
N LEU A 94 1.42 -19.76 11.10
CA LEU A 94 1.73 -19.91 9.68
C LEU A 94 3.21 -19.65 9.37
N ALA A 95 3.77 -18.54 9.87
CA ALA A 95 5.19 -18.21 9.69
C ALA A 95 6.12 -19.28 10.33
N THR A 96 5.71 -19.87 11.46
CA THR A 96 6.47 -20.91 12.14
C THR A 96 6.42 -22.22 11.37
N ASP A 97 5.24 -22.63 10.91
CA ASP A 97 5.03 -23.92 10.24
C ASP A 97 5.66 -23.95 8.85
N THR A 98 5.60 -22.84 8.13
CA THR A 98 6.14 -22.74 6.76
C THR A 98 7.60 -22.34 6.73
N GLY A 99 8.09 -21.61 7.73
CA GLY A 99 9.40 -20.96 7.71
C GLY A 99 9.45 -19.71 6.82
N GLU A 100 8.35 -19.35 6.15
CA GLU A 100 8.24 -18.26 5.17
C GLU A 100 7.61 -17.00 5.78
N HIS A 101 7.50 -15.92 4.99
CA HIS A 101 6.73 -14.74 5.39
C HIS A 101 5.24 -15.06 5.50
N ALA A 102 4.63 -14.64 6.62
CA ALA A 102 3.18 -14.57 6.75
C ALA A 102 2.76 -13.11 6.80
N ASN A 103 1.97 -12.69 5.84
CA ASN A 103 1.53 -11.31 5.68
C ASN A 103 0.00 -11.22 5.80
N LEU A 104 -0.49 -10.08 6.27
CA LEU A 104 -1.89 -9.72 6.28
C LEU A 104 -2.07 -8.41 5.55
N MET A 105 -3.06 -8.35 4.68
CA MET A 105 -3.44 -7.16 3.93
C MET A 105 -4.91 -6.84 4.17
N THR A 106 -5.26 -5.58 4.11
CA THR A 106 -6.62 -5.09 3.94
C THR A 106 -6.68 -4.17 2.74
N GLU A 107 -7.85 -3.95 2.22
CA GLU A 107 -8.07 -2.92 1.20
C GLU A 107 -8.63 -1.65 1.85
N GLU A 108 -8.18 -0.51 1.37
CA GLU A 108 -8.72 0.80 1.69
C GLU A 108 -8.54 1.71 0.48
N ASP A 109 -9.61 2.31 0.02
CA ASP A 109 -9.62 3.24 -1.13
C ASP A 109 -9.03 2.65 -2.43
N GLY A 110 -9.36 1.38 -2.73
CA GLY A 110 -8.87 0.66 -3.91
C GLY A 110 -7.41 0.22 -3.85
N ARG A 111 -6.73 0.41 -2.72
CA ARG A 111 -5.33 0.05 -2.52
C ARG A 111 -5.16 -1.04 -1.45
N GLY A 112 -4.16 -1.89 -1.62
CA GLY A 112 -3.77 -2.89 -0.63
C GLY A 112 -2.86 -2.29 0.44
N ILE A 113 -3.18 -2.51 1.72
CA ILE A 113 -2.36 -2.03 2.84
C ILE A 113 -1.88 -3.22 3.66
N PHE A 114 -0.57 -3.36 3.82
CA PHE A 114 0.01 -4.38 4.68
C PHE A 114 -0.30 -4.07 6.15
N LEU A 115 -1.17 -4.85 6.78
CA LEU A 115 -1.49 -4.72 8.21
C LEU A 115 -0.47 -5.42 9.11
N TYR A 116 0.06 -6.55 8.66
CA TYR A 116 0.97 -7.38 9.43
C TYR A 116 2.01 -8.02 8.53
N LYS A 117 3.25 -8.11 9.03
CA LYS A 117 4.33 -8.83 8.38
C LYS A 117 5.11 -9.63 9.42
N LEU A 118 5.03 -10.94 9.33
CA LEU A 118 5.84 -11.85 10.16
C LEU A 118 6.87 -12.55 9.30
N LYS A 119 8.08 -12.62 9.82
CA LYS A 119 9.21 -13.25 9.15
C LYS A 119 9.41 -14.67 9.69
N GLY A 120 9.37 -15.65 8.80
CA GLY A 120 9.78 -17.01 9.11
C GLY A 120 11.30 -17.19 9.04
N THR A 121 11.77 -18.34 9.48
CA THR A 121 13.22 -18.63 9.62
C THR A 121 13.95 -18.83 8.29
N GLN A 122 13.22 -19.15 7.22
CA GLN A 122 13.74 -19.39 5.87
C GLN A 122 13.37 -18.28 4.88
N SER A 123 12.58 -17.29 5.33
CA SER A 123 12.05 -16.24 4.46
C SER A 123 13.16 -15.34 3.89
N VAL A 124 13.01 -14.97 2.62
CA VAL A 124 13.89 -14.02 1.94
C VAL A 124 13.74 -12.63 2.53
N GLN A 125 14.76 -11.79 2.36
CA GLN A 125 14.65 -10.41 2.78
C GLN A 125 13.88 -9.61 1.73
N LEU A 126 12.77 -8.99 2.16
CA LEU A 126 11.95 -8.11 1.35
C LEU A 126 11.92 -6.71 1.98
N ASP A 127 11.81 -5.71 1.15
CA ASP A 127 11.69 -4.30 1.53
C ASP A 127 10.27 -3.90 1.99
N THR A 128 9.32 -4.84 1.95
CA THR A 128 7.95 -4.62 2.44
C THR A 128 7.92 -4.34 3.94
N TYR A 129 7.02 -3.48 4.37
CA TYR A 129 6.81 -3.10 5.77
C TYR A 129 5.32 -2.90 6.07
N GLU A 130 4.96 -2.90 7.34
CA GLU A 130 3.59 -2.65 7.80
C GLU A 130 3.20 -1.19 7.54
N GLY A 131 2.03 -1.01 6.93
CA GLY A 131 1.57 0.29 6.42
C GLY A 131 1.94 0.56 4.96
N MET A 132 2.73 -0.32 4.33
CA MET A 132 3.03 -0.18 2.90
C MET A 132 1.76 -0.30 2.08
N VAL A 133 1.59 0.60 1.13
CA VAL A 133 0.47 0.66 0.19
C VAL A 133 0.91 0.10 -1.16
N VAL A 134 0.07 -0.72 -1.78
CA VAL A 134 0.35 -1.35 -3.07
C VAL A 134 -0.90 -1.42 -3.94
N ASP A 135 -0.70 -1.51 -5.24
CA ASP A 135 -1.79 -1.79 -6.17
C ASP A 135 -2.24 -3.25 -6.02
N LEU A 136 -3.55 -3.45 -5.92
CA LEU A 136 -4.13 -4.77 -5.62
C LEU A 136 -3.80 -5.82 -6.68
N HIS A 137 -3.75 -5.42 -7.96
CA HIS A 137 -3.48 -6.35 -9.07
C HIS A 137 -2.04 -6.92 -9.06
N THR A 138 -1.11 -6.25 -8.37
CA THR A 138 0.31 -6.64 -8.37
C THR A 138 0.67 -7.70 -7.33
N THR A 139 -0.26 -8.12 -6.47
CA THR A 139 0.02 -9.04 -5.36
C THR A 139 -1.00 -10.17 -5.27
N ALA A 140 -0.58 -11.35 -4.79
CA ALA A 140 -1.51 -12.44 -4.50
C ALA A 140 -2.61 -12.00 -3.52
N MET A 141 -2.26 -11.28 -2.43
CA MET A 141 -3.22 -10.79 -1.43
C MET A 141 -4.24 -9.84 -2.04
N GLY A 142 -3.78 -8.88 -2.84
CA GLY A 142 -4.66 -7.93 -3.52
C GLY A 142 -5.59 -8.62 -4.50
N LYS A 143 -5.09 -9.54 -5.34
CA LYS A 143 -5.92 -10.32 -6.26
C LYS A 143 -6.93 -11.20 -5.52
N ALA A 144 -6.55 -11.80 -4.37
CA ALA A 144 -7.48 -12.56 -3.54
C ALA A 144 -8.63 -11.69 -3.02
N ILE A 145 -8.33 -10.46 -2.58
CA ILE A 145 -9.35 -9.51 -2.09
C ILE A 145 -10.28 -9.08 -3.22
N ILE A 146 -9.74 -8.59 -4.35
CA ILE A 146 -10.57 -8.08 -5.44
C ILE A 146 -11.35 -9.17 -6.17
N ALA A 147 -10.91 -10.42 -6.10
CA ALA A 147 -11.67 -11.54 -6.63
C ALA A 147 -13.06 -11.69 -5.97
N GLU A 148 -13.19 -11.32 -4.70
CA GLU A 148 -14.43 -11.35 -3.93
C GLU A 148 -15.35 -10.13 -4.18
N TYR A 149 -14.87 -9.10 -4.89
CA TYR A 149 -15.68 -7.91 -5.15
C TYR A 149 -16.63 -8.08 -6.33
N PRO A 150 -17.78 -7.38 -6.32
CA PRO A 150 -18.64 -7.24 -7.50
C PRO A 150 -17.87 -6.59 -8.65
N GLU A 151 -18.27 -6.91 -9.88
CA GLU A 151 -17.62 -6.39 -11.10
C GLU A 151 -17.56 -4.86 -11.11
N GLU A 152 -18.65 -4.18 -10.76
CA GLU A 152 -18.72 -2.71 -10.69
C GLU A 152 -17.64 -2.10 -9.79
N ARG A 153 -17.34 -2.74 -8.64
CA ARG A 153 -16.29 -2.26 -7.74
C ARG A 153 -14.90 -2.52 -8.30
N ARG A 154 -14.69 -3.68 -8.95
CA ARG A 154 -13.42 -3.98 -9.62
C ARG A 154 -13.15 -2.99 -10.75
N ASP A 155 -14.18 -2.67 -11.55
CA ASP A 155 -14.12 -1.67 -12.61
C ASP A 155 -13.75 -0.29 -12.08
N ALA A 156 -14.36 0.13 -10.99
CA ALA A 156 -14.06 1.41 -10.35
C ALA A 156 -12.60 1.46 -9.88
N ILE A 157 -12.08 0.40 -9.24
CA ILE A 157 -10.69 0.32 -8.78
C ILE A 157 -9.72 0.41 -9.96
N VAL A 158 -9.96 -0.34 -11.03
CA VAL A 158 -9.09 -0.30 -12.22
C VAL A 158 -9.18 1.03 -12.94
N ALA A 159 -10.35 1.65 -13.00
CA ALA A 159 -10.52 2.98 -13.62
C ALA A 159 -9.78 4.07 -12.83
N GLU A 160 -9.73 3.96 -11.51
CA GLU A 160 -9.09 4.95 -10.64
C GLU A 160 -7.57 4.78 -10.55
N HIS A 161 -7.10 3.54 -10.40
CA HIS A 161 -5.68 3.25 -10.10
C HIS A 161 -4.89 2.69 -11.28
N GLY A 162 -5.57 2.27 -12.35
CA GLY A 162 -4.92 1.63 -13.49
C GLY A 162 -4.44 0.21 -13.21
N LEU A 163 -3.64 -0.31 -14.14
CA LEU A 163 -2.94 -1.61 -14.06
C LEU A 163 -1.46 -1.39 -14.44
N ASP A 164 -0.78 -0.52 -13.70
CA ASP A 164 0.60 -0.17 -14.00
C ASP A 164 1.55 -1.36 -13.76
N PRO A 165 2.52 -1.58 -14.66
CA PRO A 165 3.49 -2.65 -14.50
C PRO A 165 4.51 -2.32 -13.40
N VAL A 166 4.78 -3.29 -12.52
CA VAL A 166 5.85 -3.23 -11.51
C VAL A 166 7.02 -4.12 -11.93
N THR A 167 6.71 -5.25 -12.56
CA THR A 167 7.69 -6.17 -13.18
C THR A 167 7.23 -6.53 -14.59
N GLU A 168 8.05 -7.28 -15.32
CA GLU A 168 7.65 -7.82 -16.62
C GLU A 168 6.50 -8.84 -16.55
N ASN A 169 6.26 -9.41 -15.36
CA ASN A 169 5.21 -10.41 -15.13
C ASN A 169 3.90 -9.80 -14.58
N THR A 170 3.89 -8.51 -14.26
CA THR A 170 2.68 -7.84 -13.76
C THR A 170 1.56 -7.90 -14.80
N VAL A 171 0.36 -8.31 -14.39
CA VAL A 171 -0.83 -8.28 -15.24
C VAL A 171 -1.25 -6.83 -15.47
N THR A 172 -1.22 -6.39 -16.72
CA THR A 172 -1.56 -5.02 -17.14
C THR A 172 -2.78 -4.96 -18.05
N ASP A 173 -3.29 -6.12 -18.46
CA ASP A 173 -4.49 -6.24 -19.30
C ASP A 173 -5.72 -6.56 -18.44
N ARG A 174 -6.83 -5.85 -18.71
CA ARG A 174 -8.07 -6.00 -17.95
C ARG A 174 -8.71 -7.38 -18.13
N GLU A 175 -8.72 -7.92 -19.34
CA GLU A 175 -9.36 -9.21 -19.63
C GLU A 175 -8.55 -10.34 -18.98
N GLU A 176 -7.22 -10.23 -19.01
CA GLU A 176 -6.33 -11.17 -18.33
C GLU A 176 -6.53 -11.15 -16.81
N LEU A 177 -6.63 -9.95 -16.21
CA LEU A 177 -6.92 -9.81 -14.78
C LEU A 177 -8.24 -10.50 -14.41
N GLU A 178 -9.33 -10.23 -15.16
CA GLU A 178 -10.63 -10.86 -14.89
C GLU A 178 -10.61 -12.39 -15.04
N ALA A 179 -9.86 -12.92 -16.01
CA ALA A 179 -9.67 -14.35 -16.15
C ALA A 179 -8.97 -14.95 -14.91
N GLN A 180 -7.90 -14.31 -14.44
CA GLN A 180 -7.22 -14.74 -13.21
C GLN A 180 -8.12 -14.64 -11.98
N LEU A 181 -8.91 -13.56 -11.85
CA LEU A 181 -9.84 -13.40 -10.73
C LEU A 181 -10.96 -14.47 -10.74
N ALA A 182 -11.42 -14.89 -11.92
CA ALA A 182 -12.37 -16.00 -12.04
C ALA A 182 -11.76 -17.33 -11.56
N GLU A 183 -10.53 -17.62 -11.95
CA GLU A 183 -9.80 -18.80 -11.46
C GLU A 183 -9.57 -18.76 -9.95
N ILE A 184 -9.25 -17.56 -9.40
CA ILE A 184 -9.07 -17.37 -7.96
C ILE A 184 -10.35 -17.68 -7.20
N ARG A 185 -11.51 -17.21 -7.67
CA ARG A 185 -12.82 -17.54 -7.07
C ARG A 185 -13.13 -19.03 -7.09
N GLU A 186 -12.77 -19.73 -8.17
CA GLU A 186 -13.01 -21.17 -8.29
C GLU A 186 -12.11 -21.98 -7.36
N ARG A 187 -10.81 -21.68 -7.30
CA ARG A 187 -9.82 -22.43 -6.50
C ARG A 187 -9.68 -21.98 -5.05
N GLY A 188 -10.18 -20.76 -4.70
CA GLY A 188 -10.17 -20.21 -3.34
C GLY A 188 -8.85 -19.56 -2.91
N TYR A 189 -7.88 -19.39 -3.79
CA TYR A 189 -6.60 -18.72 -3.50
C TYR A 189 -5.99 -18.06 -4.74
N ALA A 190 -5.17 -17.05 -4.51
CA ALA A 190 -4.41 -16.35 -5.55
C ALA A 190 -2.93 -16.73 -5.50
N ILE A 191 -2.27 -16.62 -6.65
CA ILE A 191 -0.82 -16.74 -6.79
C ILE A 191 -0.31 -15.42 -7.38
N ASP A 192 0.82 -14.95 -6.87
CA ASP A 192 1.66 -13.93 -7.45
C ASP A 192 2.94 -14.62 -7.93
N ASN A 193 3.17 -14.60 -9.23
CA ASN A 193 4.31 -15.22 -9.87
C ASN A 193 5.31 -14.16 -10.31
N GLU A 194 6.01 -13.54 -9.35
CA GLU A 194 7.01 -12.51 -9.62
C GLU A 194 6.40 -11.21 -10.20
N GLU A 195 5.10 -10.98 -9.92
CA GLU A 195 4.36 -9.85 -10.48
C GLU A 195 4.66 -8.52 -9.78
N ARG A 196 5.14 -8.59 -8.53
CA ARG A 196 5.53 -7.41 -7.75
C ARG A 196 7.03 -7.33 -7.49
N VAL A 197 7.68 -8.46 -7.24
CA VAL A 197 9.12 -8.55 -6.96
C VAL A 197 9.69 -9.73 -7.72
N GLU A 198 10.65 -9.49 -8.59
CA GLU A 198 11.35 -10.55 -9.34
C GLU A 198 11.97 -11.58 -8.38
N GLY A 199 11.84 -12.86 -8.71
CA GLY A 199 12.35 -13.96 -7.90
C GLY A 199 11.50 -14.29 -6.68
N VAL A 200 10.36 -13.58 -6.44
CA VAL A 200 9.46 -13.81 -5.32
C VAL A 200 8.12 -14.33 -5.79
N ARG A 201 7.66 -15.43 -5.17
CA ARG A 201 6.34 -16.00 -5.41
C ARG A 201 5.54 -16.01 -4.13
N CYS A 202 4.28 -15.63 -4.25
CA CYS A 202 3.37 -15.56 -3.11
C CYS A 202 2.09 -16.35 -3.40
N ILE A 203 1.50 -16.87 -2.32
CA ILE A 203 0.15 -17.44 -2.33
C ILE A 203 -0.69 -16.72 -1.27
N ALA A 204 -1.95 -16.42 -1.57
CA ALA A 204 -2.85 -15.78 -0.65
C ALA A 204 -4.28 -16.31 -0.79
N ALA A 205 -5.01 -16.31 0.32
CA ALA A 205 -6.44 -16.61 0.34
C ALA A 205 -7.19 -15.40 0.92
N PRO A 206 -8.43 -15.13 0.46
CA PRO A 206 -9.24 -14.05 1.00
C PRO A 206 -9.75 -14.42 2.40
N ILE A 207 -9.81 -13.42 3.28
CA ILE A 207 -10.47 -13.55 4.59
C ILE A 207 -11.84 -12.91 4.48
N THR A 208 -12.88 -13.72 4.61
CA THR A 208 -14.26 -13.29 4.43
C THR A 208 -15.08 -13.39 5.71
N THR A 209 -16.09 -12.57 5.81
CA THR A 209 -17.12 -12.57 6.86
C THR A 209 -18.51 -12.63 6.24
N SER A 210 -19.56 -12.63 7.05
CA SER A 210 -20.93 -12.48 6.55
C SER A 210 -21.20 -11.13 5.84
N GLU A 211 -20.31 -10.15 6.01
CA GLU A 211 -20.43 -8.81 5.42
C GLU A 211 -19.56 -8.65 4.17
N GLY A 212 -18.77 -9.67 3.83
CA GLY A 212 -17.86 -9.67 2.68
C GLY A 212 -16.40 -9.91 3.04
N VAL A 213 -15.50 -9.67 2.07
CA VAL A 213 -14.06 -9.77 2.26
C VAL A 213 -13.53 -8.64 3.16
N VAL A 214 -12.61 -8.98 4.04
CA VAL A 214 -12.00 -8.04 5.01
C VAL A 214 -10.47 -8.00 4.92
N GLY A 215 -9.87 -8.96 4.20
CA GLY A 215 -8.44 -9.03 3.99
C GLY A 215 -8.03 -10.22 3.13
#